data_4ee89ac635ef437d4f4258aa2262a1a4
#
_entry.id   4ee89ac635ef437d4f4258aa2262a1a4
#
_cell.length_a   1.000
_cell.length_b   1.000
_cell.length_c   1.000
_cell.angle_alpha   90.00
_cell.angle_beta   90.00
_cell.angle_gamma   90.00
#
_symmetry.space_group_name_H-M   'P 1'
#
loop_
_entity.id
_entity.type
_entity.pdbx_description
1 polymer ?
#
loop_
_entity_poly.entity_id
_entity_poly.type
_entity_poly.pdbx_seq_one_letter_code
_entity_poly.pdbx_strand_id
1 'polypeptide(L)'
;WNVDFSEGVILFGNQKYPLQFIGSEATSSNTWLWGWENVNGFSEKIIQVATHAKVVGERWNLEPLTTAEFTLDDTFNGHNLSIVTCGLVDKYCYYRGPHSGGAIFVAFSGVPDSVFASIDVQKFVSITTQCILQFHIDHKIFVEGFLSWNNTQYEWNNQTLLAHFQQDLK
;
A
#
# COMPACT_ATOMS: atom_id res chain seq x y z
N TRP A 1 6.54 -16.32 8.34
CA TRP A 1 5.90 -15.14 8.97
C TRP A 1 4.93 -15.57 10.07
N ASN A 2 4.70 -14.72 11.02
CA ASN A 2 3.66 -14.87 12.03
C ASN A 2 3.11 -13.49 12.41
N VAL A 3 1.85 -13.44 12.84
CA VAL A 3 1.19 -12.21 13.29
C VAL A 3 0.67 -12.41 14.70
N ASP A 4 0.98 -11.47 15.58
CA ASP A 4 0.42 -11.37 16.92
C ASP A 4 -0.41 -10.07 17.03
N PHE A 5 -1.72 -10.20 16.89
CA PHE A 5 -2.65 -9.08 17.00
C PHE A 5 -2.78 -8.55 18.44
N SER A 6 -2.49 -9.36 19.45
CA SER A 6 -2.54 -8.92 20.85
C SER A 6 -1.39 -7.98 21.19
N GLU A 7 -0.21 -8.26 20.64
CA GLU A 7 0.96 -7.39 20.74
C GLU A 7 1.02 -6.31 19.63
N GLY A 8 0.24 -6.46 18.57
CA GLY A 8 0.25 -5.54 17.44
C GLY A 8 1.53 -5.64 16.61
N VAL A 9 2.00 -6.86 16.32
CA VAL A 9 3.27 -7.09 15.62
C VAL A 9 3.18 -8.18 14.55
N ILE A 10 4.01 -8.02 13.50
CA ILE A 10 4.32 -9.07 12.54
C ILE A 10 5.78 -9.49 12.71
N LEU A 11 6.03 -10.79 12.57
CA LEU A 11 7.36 -11.39 12.67
C LEU A 11 7.77 -11.99 11.33
N PHE A 12 9.01 -11.70 10.93
CA PHE A 12 9.71 -12.36 9.81
C PHE A 12 10.99 -13.00 10.36
N GLY A 13 10.96 -14.30 10.60
CA GLY A 13 12.02 -14.98 11.33
C GLY A 13 12.16 -14.40 12.75
N ASN A 14 13.33 -13.84 13.06
CA ASN A 14 13.61 -13.22 14.37
C ASN A 14 13.33 -11.70 14.40
N GLN A 15 12.93 -11.11 13.29
CA GLN A 15 12.64 -9.68 13.22
C GLN A 15 11.17 -9.42 13.51
N LYS A 16 10.91 -8.39 14.32
CA LYS A 16 9.59 -8.01 14.83
C LYS A 16 9.29 -6.57 14.42
N TYR A 17 8.13 -6.33 13.82
CA TYR A 17 7.71 -5.03 13.33
C TYR A 17 6.33 -4.65 13.84
N PRO A 18 6.09 -3.39 14.24
CA PRO A 18 4.74 -2.91 14.56
C PRO A 18 3.82 -3.10 13.37
N LEU A 19 2.62 -3.66 13.60
CA LEU A 19 1.63 -3.89 12.55
C LEU A 19 0.37 -3.04 12.72
N GLN A 20 -0.31 -2.86 11.59
CA GLN A 20 -1.65 -2.34 11.46
C GLN A 20 -2.46 -3.31 10.60
N PHE A 21 -3.65 -3.68 11.04
CA PHE A 21 -4.55 -4.53 10.26
C PHE A 21 -5.30 -3.69 9.23
N ILE A 22 -5.12 -3.98 7.95
CA ILE A 22 -5.79 -3.29 6.84
C ILE A 22 -7.15 -3.93 6.59
N GLY A 23 -7.19 -5.25 6.43
CA GLY A 23 -8.39 -5.98 6.11
C GLY A 23 -8.09 -7.44 5.76
N SER A 24 -9.10 -8.13 5.26
CA SER A 24 -8.99 -9.52 4.85
C SER A 24 -9.77 -9.81 3.57
N GLU A 25 -9.31 -10.77 2.81
CA GLU A 25 -10.04 -11.38 1.70
C GLU A 25 -10.50 -12.78 2.07
N ALA A 26 -11.75 -13.11 1.73
CA ALA A 26 -12.30 -14.44 1.86
C ALA A 26 -12.36 -15.12 0.47
N THR A 27 -11.71 -16.29 0.33
CA THR A 27 -11.65 -17.01 -0.95
C THR A 27 -13.01 -17.57 -1.34
N SER A 28 -13.82 -18.05 -0.38
CA SER A 28 -15.10 -18.70 -0.66
C SER A 28 -16.17 -17.74 -1.21
N SER A 29 -16.19 -16.50 -0.76
CA SER A 29 -17.15 -15.48 -1.17
C SER A 29 -16.55 -14.48 -2.17
N ASN A 30 -15.23 -14.52 -2.38
CA ASN A 30 -14.49 -13.52 -3.16
C ASN A 30 -14.76 -12.10 -2.67
N THR A 31 -14.76 -11.89 -1.34
CA THR A 31 -15.04 -10.60 -0.72
C THR A 31 -13.84 -10.05 0.03
N TRP A 32 -13.80 -8.70 0.13
CA TRP A 32 -12.96 -7.94 1.01
C TRP A 32 -13.75 -7.52 2.24
N LEU A 33 -13.12 -7.57 3.41
CA LEU A 33 -13.64 -6.98 4.64
C LEU A 33 -12.58 -6.04 5.22
N TRP A 34 -12.95 -4.77 5.40
CA TRP A 34 -12.05 -3.77 5.97
C TRP A 34 -11.78 -3.99 7.46
N GLY A 35 -10.54 -3.76 7.87
CA GLY A 35 -10.12 -3.84 9.27
C GLY A 35 -10.81 -2.86 10.20
N TRP A 36 -11.27 -1.72 9.71
CA TRP A 36 -11.99 -0.74 10.50
C TRP A 36 -13.42 -1.17 10.89
N GLU A 37 -14.03 -2.15 10.22
CA GLU A 37 -15.29 -2.78 10.68
C GLU A 37 -15.10 -3.57 11.98
N ASN A 38 -13.87 -4.01 12.19
CA ASN A 38 -13.36 -4.56 13.43
C ASN A 38 -14.21 -5.69 14.04
N VAL A 39 -14.71 -6.58 13.20
CA VAL A 39 -15.53 -7.74 13.61
C VAL A 39 -14.82 -8.65 14.63
N ASN A 40 -13.49 -8.61 14.69
CA ASN A 40 -12.68 -9.39 15.62
C ASN A 40 -12.41 -8.69 16.96
N GLY A 41 -12.86 -7.44 17.15
CA GLY A 41 -12.67 -6.69 18.38
C GLY A 41 -11.21 -6.34 18.66
N PHE A 42 -10.41 -6.09 17.63
CA PHE A 42 -9.03 -5.65 17.81
C PHE A 42 -8.94 -4.30 18.50
N SER A 43 -7.81 -4.05 19.16
CA SER A 43 -7.49 -2.73 19.70
C SER A 43 -7.53 -1.66 18.58
N GLU A 44 -8.10 -0.50 18.85
CA GLU A 44 -8.12 0.64 17.93
C GLU A 44 -6.73 1.00 17.42
N LYS A 45 -5.68 0.73 18.22
CA LYS A 45 -4.28 0.99 17.85
C LYS A 45 -3.81 0.21 16.63
N ILE A 46 -4.37 -0.98 16.37
CA ILE A 46 -3.95 -1.82 15.24
C ILE A 46 -4.82 -1.66 13.99
N ILE A 47 -5.88 -0.87 14.04
CA ILE A 47 -6.75 -0.58 12.89
C ILE A 47 -6.69 0.88 12.42
N GLN A 48 -5.77 1.67 12.98
CA GLN A 48 -5.68 3.12 12.68
C GLN A 48 -5.46 3.42 11.21
N VAL A 49 -4.62 2.65 10.53
CA VAL A 49 -4.32 2.84 9.10
C VAL A 49 -5.56 2.56 8.25
N ALA A 50 -6.30 1.50 8.55
CA ALA A 50 -7.57 1.21 7.88
C ALA A 50 -8.64 2.27 8.19
N THR A 51 -8.74 2.74 9.44
CA THR A 51 -9.64 3.82 9.83
C THR A 51 -9.29 5.13 9.12
N HIS A 52 -8.00 5.43 8.95
CA HIS A 52 -7.56 6.61 8.18
C HIS A 52 -7.98 6.50 6.71
N ALA A 53 -7.85 5.32 6.09
CA ALA A 53 -8.33 5.10 4.72
C ALA A 53 -9.84 5.36 4.60
N LYS A 54 -10.65 4.92 5.58
CA LYS A 54 -12.10 5.24 5.65
C LYS A 54 -12.35 6.74 5.67
N VAL A 55 -11.65 7.48 6.54
CA VAL A 55 -11.80 8.96 6.65
C VAL A 55 -11.45 9.65 5.33
N VAL A 56 -10.41 9.19 4.63
CA VAL A 56 -10.08 9.69 3.29
C VAL A 56 -11.17 9.35 2.29
N GLY A 57 -11.70 8.12 2.34
CA GLY A 57 -12.82 7.67 1.52
C GLY A 57 -14.06 8.54 1.70
N GLU A 58 -14.44 8.84 2.94
CA GLU A 58 -15.57 9.73 3.27
C GLU A 58 -15.35 11.14 2.73
N ARG A 59 -14.14 11.68 2.92
CA ARG A 59 -13.77 13.03 2.45
C ARG A 59 -13.85 13.18 0.93
N TRP A 60 -13.45 12.16 0.19
CA TRP A 60 -13.36 12.19 -1.28
C TRP A 60 -14.48 11.42 -1.97
N ASN A 61 -15.47 10.92 -1.20
CA ASN A 61 -16.58 10.10 -1.70
C ASN A 61 -16.11 8.89 -2.51
N LEU A 62 -15.15 8.15 -1.96
CA LEU A 62 -14.55 6.95 -2.55
C LEU A 62 -15.19 5.70 -1.93
N GLU A 63 -16.23 5.19 -2.58
CA GLU A 63 -17.05 4.07 -2.10
C GLU A 63 -16.23 2.84 -1.66
N PRO A 64 -15.18 2.38 -2.38
CA PRO A 64 -14.39 1.22 -1.97
C PRO A 64 -13.67 1.37 -0.63
N LEU A 65 -13.43 2.60 -0.18
CA LEU A 65 -12.80 2.87 1.12
C LEU A 65 -13.81 3.00 2.27
N THR A 66 -15.09 3.16 1.96
CA THR A 66 -16.18 3.41 2.94
C THR A 66 -17.16 2.27 3.07
N THR A 67 -17.19 1.34 2.11
CA THR A 67 -18.01 0.13 2.16
C THR A 67 -17.28 -0.95 2.95
N ALA A 68 -17.89 -1.42 4.04
CA ALA A 68 -17.25 -2.35 4.98
C ALA A 68 -16.85 -3.68 4.34
N GLU A 69 -17.77 -4.24 3.55
CA GLU A 69 -17.55 -5.49 2.83
C GLU A 69 -18.07 -5.36 1.40
N PHE A 70 -17.30 -5.88 0.42
CA PHE A 70 -17.69 -5.90 -0.98
C PHE A 70 -16.98 -7.01 -1.77
N THR A 71 -17.54 -7.35 -2.93
CA THR A 71 -16.97 -8.34 -3.84
C THR A 71 -15.69 -7.81 -4.49
N LEU A 72 -14.65 -8.63 -4.51
CA LEU A 72 -13.37 -8.31 -5.16
C LEU A 72 -13.44 -8.47 -6.67
N ASP A 73 -12.68 -7.64 -7.38
CA ASP A 73 -12.46 -7.70 -8.82
C ASP A 73 -10.98 -7.38 -9.17
N ASP A 74 -10.68 -7.23 -10.45
CA ASP A 74 -9.32 -6.94 -10.91
C ASP A 74 -8.81 -5.55 -10.46
N THR A 75 -9.72 -4.59 -10.24
CA THR A 75 -9.38 -3.23 -9.78
C THR A 75 -9.34 -3.15 -8.27
N PHE A 76 -10.37 -3.68 -7.60
CA PHE A 76 -10.51 -3.66 -6.15
C PHE A 76 -10.19 -5.02 -5.56
N ASN A 77 -8.94 -5.29 -5.31
CA ASN A 77 -8.42 -6.50 -4.67
C ASN A 77 -7.53 -6.14 -3.48
N GLY A 78 -7.23 -7.12 -2.64
CA GLY A 78 -6.50 -6.89 -1.40
C GLY A 78 -5.12 -6.26 -1.60
N HIS A 79 -4.44 -6.52 -2.72
CA HIS A 79 -3.16 -5.89 -3.04
C HIS A 79 -3.32 -4.40 -3.36
N ASN A 80 -4.24 -4.05 -4.27
CA ASN A 80 -4.47 -2.66 -4.66
C ASN A 80 -4.97 -1.81 -3.49
N LEU A 81 -5.90 -2.35 -2.69
CA LEU A 81 -6.39 -1.70 -1.47
C LEU A 81 -5.28 -1.46 -0.44
N SER A 82 -4.36 -2.42 -0.29
CA SER A 82 -3.22 -2.28 0.62
C SER A 82 -2.19 -1.27 0.13
N ILE A 83 -1.91 -1.23 -1.18
CA ILE A 83 -1.02 -0.22 -1.79
C ILE A 83 -1.59 1.19 -1.55
N VAL A 84 -2.88 1.40 -1.85
CA VAL A 84 -3.56 2.68 -1.61
C VAL A 84 -3.49 3.05 -0.13
N THR A 85 -3.85 2.11 0.76
CA THR A 85 -3.84 2.35 2.21
C THR A 85 -2.45 2.74 2.74
N CYS A 86 -1.41 2.01 2.33
CA CYS A 86 -0.02 2.35 2.71
C CYS A 86 0.46 3.67 2.08
N GLY A 87 -0.05 4.02 0.90
CA GLY A 87 0.25 5.32 0.25
C GLY A 87 -0.38 6.53 0.94
N LEU A 88 -1.41 6.33 1.78
CA LEU A 88 -2.05 7.39 2.57
C LEU A 88 -1.32 7.71 3.88
N VAL A 89 -0.31 6.91 4.23
CA VAL A 89 0.48 7.04 5.47
C VAL A 89 1.97 7.01 5.15
N ASP A 90 2.80 7.52 6.07
CA ASP A 90 4.24 7.58 5.85
C ASP A 90 4.97 6.32 6.33
N LYS A 91 5.89 5.81 5.52
CA LYS A 91 6.83 4.72 5.84
C LYS A 91 6.19 3.41 6.31
N TYR A 92 5.12 3.01 5.63
CA TYR A 92 4.54 1.68 5.80
C TYR A 92 4.81 0.79 4.59
N CYS A 93 5.07 -0.49 4.87
CA CYS A 93 5.02 -1.59 3.90
C CYS A 93 3.77 -2.42 4.17
N TYR A 94 3.32 -3.23 3.22
CA TYR A 94 2.25 -4.18 3.48
C TYR A 94 2.71 -5.63 3.26
N TYR A 95 2.01 -6.54 3.89
CA TYR A 95 2.19 -7.98 3.71
C TYR A 95 0.84 -8.67 3.58
N ARG A 96 0.74 -9.59 2.61
CA ARG A 96 -0.38 -10.51 2.46
C ARG A 96 -0.06 -11.81 3.19
N GLY A 97 -0.79 -12.11 4.26
CA GLY A 97 -0.67 -13.33 5.04
C GLY A 97 -1.71 -14.36 4.62
N PRO A 98 -1.38 -15.34 3.75
CA PRO A 98 -2.33 -16.34 3.30
C PRO A 98 -2.69 -17.33 4.41
N HIS A 99 -3.95 -17.77 4.43
CA HIS A 99 -4.46 -18.84 5.29
C HIS A 99 -5.52 -19.68 4.55
N SER A 100 -6.03 -20.74 5.16
CA SER A 100 -6.95 -21.70 4.51
C SER A 100 -8.27 -21.09 4.00
N GLY A 101 -8.70 -19.97 4.57
CA GLY A 101 -9.96 -19.29 4.21
C GLY A 101 -9.78 -18.07 3.30
N GLY A 102 -8.54 -17.67 3.02
CA GLY A 102 -8.24 -16.45 2.25
C GLY A 102 -6.89 -15.84 2.62
N ALA A 103 -6.87 -14.54 2.89
CA ALA A 103 -5.67 -13.88 3.39
C ALA A 103 -6.03 -12.68 4.28
N ILE A 104 -5.14 -12.40 5.24
CA ILE A 104 -5.11 -11.11 5.93
C ILE A 104 -4.14 -10.17 5.24
N PHE A 105 -4.43 -8.89 5.31
CA PHE A 105 -3.53 -7.84 4.84
C PHE A 105 -3.17 -6.93 6.01
N VAL A 106 -1.89 -6.77 6.23
CA VAL A 106 -1.37 -5.94 7.33
C VAL A 106 -0.36 -4.94 6.79
N ALA A 107 -0.44 -3.70 7.26
CA ALA A 107 0.62 -2.73 7.10
C ALA A 107 1.60 -2.86 8.26
N PHE A 108 2.87 -2.61 8.04
CA PHE A 108 3.88 -2.63 9.10
C PHE A 108 4.92 -1.54 8.88
N SER A 109 5.46 -1.05 9.98
CA SER A 109 6.46 0.03 10.01
C SER A 109 7.74 -0.40 10.73
N GLY A 110 8.70 0.53 10.89
CA GLY A 110 9.96 0.24 11.57
C GLY A 110 10.98 -0.52 10.72
N VAL A 111 10.76 -0.63 9.41
CA VAL A 111 11.76 -1.14 8.47
C VAL A 111 12.88 -0.09 8.29
N PRO A 112 14.08 -0.51 7.84
CA PRO A 112 15.19 0.43 7.62
C PRO A 112 14.79 1.56 6.64
N ASP A 113 15.21 2.79 6.92
CA ASP A 113 14.93 3.97 6.09
C ASP A 113 15.39 3.81 4.63
N SER A 114 16.39 2.97 4.39
CA SER A 114 16.85 2.63 3.03
C SER A 114 15.78 2.00 2.14
N VAL A 115 14.72 1.42 2.72
CA VAL A 115 13.56 0.89 1.96
C VAL A 115 12.79 2.02 1.28
N PHE A 116 12.79 3.21 1.89
CA PHE A 116 12.09 4.40 1.40
C PHE A 116 13.04 5.46 0.82
N ALA A 117 14.33 5.12 0.63
CA ALA A 117 15.29 6.03 0.03
C ALA A 117 15.00 6.24 -1.47
N SER A 118 15.38 7.43 -1.96
CA SER A 118 15.34 7.73 -3.39
C SER A 118 16.14 6.70 -4.20
N ILE A 119 15.67 6.40 -5.38
CA ILE A 119 16.23 5.38 -6.27
C ILE A 119 16.84 6.03 -7.50
N ASP A 120 17.78 5.33 -8.13
CA ASP A 120 18.39 5.73 -9.38
C ASP A 120 17.44 5.59 -10.59
N VAL A 121 17.85 6.12 -11.74
CA VAL A 121 17.06 6.10 -12.97
C VAL A 121 16.76 4.68 -13.46
N GLN A 122 17.68 3.75 -13.31
CA GLN A 122 17.51 2.37 -13.80
C GLN A 122 16.41 1.67 -13.01
N LYS A 123 16.46 1.78 -11.68
CA LYS A 123 15.47 1.22 -10.78
C LYS A 123 14.11 1.91 -10.95
N PHE A 124 14.09 3.23 -11.12
CA PHE A 124 12.88 4.00 -11.41
C PHE A 124 12.18 3.48 -12.67
N VAL A 125 12.91 3.36 -13.80
CA VAL A 125 12.37 2.85 -15.07
C VAL A 125 11.85 1.42 -14.91
N SER A 126 12.62 0.56 -14.23
CA SER A 126 12.21 -0.84 -13.98
C SER A 126 10.91 -0.92 -13.19
N ILE A 127 10.80 -0.20 -12.07
CA ILE A 127 9.59 -0.21 -11.23
C ILE A 127 8.41 0.41 -11.98
N THR A 128 8.62 1.55 -12.64
CA THR A 128 7.57 2.22 -13.44
C THR A 128 7.00 1.28 -14.49
N THR A 129 7.88 0.60 -15.25
CA THR A 129 7.45 -0.35 -16.28
C THR A 129 6.64 -1.50 -15.67
N GLN A 130 7.10 -2.07 -14.55
CA GLN A 130 6.37 -3.15 -13.87
C GLN A 130 4.99 -2.69 -13.37
N CYS A 131 4.91 -1.50 -12.76
CA CYS A 131 3.64 -0.96 -12.28
C CYS A 131 2.65 -0.72 -13.42
N ILE A 132 3.09 -0.14 -14.55
CA ILE A 132 2.25 0.11 -15.72
C ILE A 132 1.73 -1.21 -16.34
N LEU A 133 2.54 -2.27 -16.32
CA LEU A 133 2.15 -3.58 -16.83
C LEU A 133 1.20 -4.33 -15.88
N GLN A 134 1.30 -4.07 -14.59
CA GLN A 134 0.58 -4.83 -13.56
C GLN A 134 -0.72 -4.16 -13.12
N PHE A 135 -0.79 -2.82 -13.14
CA PHE A 135 -1.91 -2.07 -12.60
C PHE A 135 -2.58 -1.21 -13.67
N HIS A 136 -3.90 -1.15 -13.63
CA HIS A 136 -4.67 -0.23 -14.44
C HIS A 136 -4.68 1.17 -13.80
N ILE A 137 -3.68 1.99 -14.14
CA ILE A 137 -3.40 3.30 -13.55
C ILE A 137 -3.31 4.38 -14.62
N ASP A 138 -3.57 5.64 -14.23
CA ASP A 138 -3.19 6.79 -15.05
C ASP A 138 -1.67 6.95 -15.04
N HIS A 139 -1.04 6.69 -16.18
CA HIS A 139 0.41 6.66 -16.29
C HIS A 139 1.05 8.02 -15.99
N LYS A 140 0.38 9.12 -16.36
CA LYS A 140 0.90 10.45 -16.11
C LYS A 140 0.89 10.77 -14.63
N ILE A 141 -0.25 10.59 -13.97
CA ILE A 141 -0.40 10.82 -12.51
C ILE A 141 0.58 9.94 -11.74
N PHE A 142 0.70 8.67 -12.12
CA PHE A 142 1.61 7.74 -11.47
C PHE A 142 3.08 8.18 -11.61
N VAL A 143 3.53 8.50 -12.82
CA VAL A 143 4.94 8.89 -13.06
C VAL A 143 5.26 10.21 -12.35
N GLU A 144 4.39 11.22 -12.42
CA GLU A 144 4.57 12.49 -11.71
C GLU A 144 4.63 12.30 -10.19
N GLY A 145 3.72 11.49 -9.63
CA GLY A 145 3.71 11.15 -8.21
C GLY A 145 4.97 10.41 -7.78
N PHE A 146 5.43 9.46 -8.58
CA PHE A 146 6.64 8.68 -8.29
C PHE A 146 7.91 9.54 -8.38
N LEU A 147 8.03 10.43 -9.37
CA LEU A 147 9.13 11.40 -9.45
C LEU A 147 9.15 12.35 -8.25
N SER A 148 7.98 12.84 -7.85
CA SER A 148 7.83 13.69 -6.67
C SER A 148 8.24 12.96 -5.39
N TRP A 149 7.79 11.72 -5.20
CA TRP A 149 8.22 10.88 -4.08
C TRP A 149 9.74 10.64 -4.09
N ASN A 150 10.33 10.42 -5.29
CA ASN A 150 11.77 10.20 -5.48
C ASN A 150 12.62 11.48 -5.32
N ASN A 151 12.01 12.64 -5.05
CA ASN A 151 12.66 13.96 -5.04
C ASN A 151 13.38 14.28 -6.36
N THR A 152 12.86 13.81 -7.49
CA THR A 152 13.41 14.02 -8.82
C THR A 152 12.70 15.20 -9.47
N GLN A 153 13.46 16.23 -9.88
CA GLN A 153 12.90 17.35 -10.64
C GLN A 153 12.51 16.89 -12.04
N TYR A 154 11.38 17.39 -12.53
CA TYR A 154 10.91 17.09 -13.88
C TYR A 154 10.18 18.29 -14.50
N GLU A 155 10.12 18.29 -15.81
CA GLU A 155 9.37 19.28 -16.59
C GLU A 155 8.69 18.62 -17.80
N TRP A 156 7.62 19.23 -18.26
CA TRP A 156 6.92 18.82 -19.46
C TRP A 156 7.29 19.74 -20.63
N ASN A 157 7.73 19.11 -21.73
CA ASN A 157 7.88 19.77 -23.03
C ASN A 157 6.87 19.15 -23.98
N ASN A 158 5.72 19.80 -24.17
CA ASN A 158 4.56 19.25 -24.88
C ASN A 158 4.10 17.92 -24.26
N GLN A 159 4.29 16.81 -24.97
CA GLN A 159 3.93 15.45 -24.55
C GLN A 159 5.11 14.64 -24.00
N THR A 160 6.28 15.25 -23.89
CA THR A 160 7.48 14.60 -23.39
C THR A 160 7.79 15.08 -21.98
N LEU A 161 7.93 14.15 -21.05
CA LEU A 161 8.40 14.41 -19.71
C LEU A 161 9.92 14.26 -19.67
N LEU A 162 10.61 15.28 -19.18
CA LEU A 162 12.04 15.27 -18.92
C LEU A 162 12.27 15.24 -17.41
N ALA A 163 12.93 14.20 -16.92
CA ALA A 163 13.24 14.03 -15.50
C ALA A 163 14.74 14.07 -15.25
N HIS A 164 15.16 14.80 -14.21
CA HIS A 164 16.55 15.08 -13.88
C HIS A 164 16.98 14.27 -12.65
N PHE A 165 17.42 13.04 -12.86
CA PHE A 165 17.98 12.22 -11.79
C PHE A 165 19.36 12.75 -11.40
N GLN A 166 19.62 12.82 -10.09
CA GLN A 166 20.97 13.09 -9.61
C GLN A 166 21.87 11.93 -10.03
N GLN A 167 22.89 12.23 -10.83
CA GLN A 167 23.95 11.25 -11.09
C GLN A 167 24.81 11.20 -9.82
N ASP A 168 24.84 10.04 -9.16
CA ASP A 168 25.89 9.78 -8.18
C ASP A 168 27.22 9.87 -8.93
N LEU A 169 27.94 10.97 -8.71
CA LEU A 169 29.34 11.09 -9.14
C LEU A 169 30.11 10.05 -8.32
N LYS A 170 30.35 8.88 -8.92
CA LYS A 170 31.31 7.89 -8.40
C LYS A 170 32.72 8.33 -8.65
#